data_20414f9ccd0cb8149b50d36c5c26b6bd
#
_entry.id   20414f9ccd0cb8149b50d36c5c26b6bd
#
_cell.length_a   1.000
_cell.length_b   1.000
_cell.length_c   1.000
_cell.angle_alpha   90.00
_cell.angle_beta   90.00
_cell.angle_gamma   90.00
#
_symmetry.space_group_name_H-M   'P 1'
#
loop_
_entity.id
_entity.type
_entity.pdbx_description
1 polymer ?
#
loop_
_entity_poly.entity_id
_entity_poly.type
_entity_poly.pdbx_seq_one_letter_code
_entity_poly.pdbx_strand_id
1 'polypeptide(L)'
;LIDEEKLERVAQIIEEADRVYFFGTGSSGLVARDMKLRFMRLGVVCEALTDQDGFAWTTSILDKNCLVIGFSLSGQTQSIIDSLIDAKNMGAKTILVTGQPEKIQEDFTEVVPVALQSKPEFILRISAQFPMLLMIDLIYAFFLEINREKKERIFNSYWENQKLNGYYRRNTHKR
;
A
#
# COMPACT_ATOMS: atom_id res chain seq x y z
N LEU A 1 -7.64 -14.88 -12.73
CA LEU A 1 -8.67 -13.88 -13.07
C LEU A 1 -8.58 -12.74 -12.08
N ILE A 2 -8.49 -11.52 -12.57
CA ILE A 2 -8.49 -10.29 -11.76
C ILE A 2 -9.94 -10.01 -11.37
N ASP A 3 -10.17 -9.78 -10.08
CA ASP A 3 -11.47 -9.39 -9.55
C ASP A 3 -11.57 -7.85 -9.55
N GLU A 4 -12.11 -7.30 -10.62
CA GLU A 4 -12.23 -5.85 -10.82
C GLU A 4 -13.12 -5.20 -9.76
N GLU A 5 -14.23 -5.86 -9.38
CA GLU A 5 -15.13 -5.34 -8.33
C GLU A 5 -14.41 -5.23 -6.98
N LYS A 6 -13.54 -6.18 -6.66
CA LYS A 6 -12.70 -6.12 -5.46
C LYS A 6 -11.72 -4.95 -5.54
N LEU A 7 -11.08 -4.72 -6.69
CA LEU A 7 -10.16 -3.60 -6.88
C LEU A 7 -10.86 -2.25 -6.77
N GLU A 8 -12.08 -2.14 -7.30
CA GLU A 8 -12.92 -0.94 -7.13
C GLU A 8 -13.22 -0.69 -5.65
N ARG A 9 -13.62 -1.73 -4.89
CA ARG A 9 -13.86 -1.60 -3.44
C ARG A 9 -12.60 -1.17 -2.69
N VAL A 10 -11.46 -1.79 -2.97
CA VAL A 10 -10.18 -1.43 -2.35
C VAL A 10 -9.81 0.03 -2.66
N ALA A 11 -9.94 0.45 -3.90
CA ALA A 11 -9.68 1.82 -4.31
C ALA A 11 -10.59 2.81 -3.58
N GLN A 12 -11.88 2.48 -3.44
CA GLN A 12 -12.85 3.31 -2.72
C GLN A 12 -12.53 3.39 -1.22
N ILE A 13 -12.11 2.28 -0.60
CA ILE A 13 -11.69 2.27 0.82
C ILE A 13 -10.47 3.19 1.03
N ILE A 14 -9.52 3.19 0.11
CA ILE A 14 -8.36 4.09 0.17
C ILE A 14 -8.82 5.55 0.04
N GLU A 15 -9.72 5.85 -0.90
CA GLU A 15 -10.23 7.20 -1.14
C GLU A 15 -10.95 7.78 0.09
N GLU A 16 -11.68 6.96 0.81
CA GLU A 16 -12.47 7.36 1.98
C GLU A 16 -11.66 7.51 3.26
N ALA A 17 -10.47 6.94 3.32
CA ALA A 17 -9.63 6.97 4.51
C ALA A 17 -8.95 8.32 4.69
N ASP A 18 -8.95 8.85 5.91
CA ASP A 18 -8.22 10.07 6.26
C ASP A 18 -6.70 9.81 6.34
N ARG A 19 -6.32 8.62 6.82
CA ARG A 19 -4.92 8.18 6.95
C ARG A 19 -4.80 6.72 6.55
N VAL A 20 -3.75 6.40 5.81
CA VAL A 20 -3.46 5.06 5.32
C VAL A 20 -2.07 4.63 5.76
N TYR A 21 -1.97 3.43 6.32
CA TYR A 21 -0.71 2.83 6.75
C TYR A 21 -0.45 1.53 6.00
N PHE A 22 0.78 1.36 5.54
CA PHE A 22 1.22 0.17 4.83
C PHE A 22 2.19 -0.60 5.70
N PHE A 23 1.84 -1.85 6.06
CA PHE A 23 2.63 -2.71 6.94
C PHE A 23 3.24 -3.86 6.15
N GLY A 24 4.56 -4.02 6.26
CA GLY A 24 5.27 -5.14 5.65
C GLY A 24 6.65 -5.31 6.27
N THR A 25 7.17 -6.54 6.26
CA THR A 25 8.51 -6.87 6.74
C THR A 25 9.35 -7.46 5.61
N GLY A 26 10.68 -7.32 5.67
CA GLY A 26 11.58 -7.84 4.65
C GLY A 26 11.22 -7.34 3.25
N SER A 27 11.07 -8.24 2.28
CA SER A 27 10.67 -7.88 0.91
C SER A 27 9.27 -7.27 0.83
N SER A 28 8.35 -7.67 1.69
CA SER A 28 7.04 -7.04 1.81
C SER A 28 7.13 -5.60 2.38
N GLY A 29 8.14 -5.32 3.17
CA GLY A 29 8.45 -3.96 3.65
C GLY A 29 8.87 -3.02 2.51
N LEU A 30 9.60 -3.52 1.53
CA LEU A 30 9.94 -2.76 0.32
C LEU A 30 8.68 -2.45 -0.51
N VAL A 31 7.76 -3.40 -0.60
CA VAL A 31 6.46 -3.21 -1.26
C VAL A 31 5.63 -2.13 -0.54
N ALA A 32 5.58 -2.17 0.79
CA ALA A 32 4.90 -1.16 1.59
C ALA A 32 5.46 0.25 1.34
N ARG A 33 6.77 0.39 1.26
CA ARG A 33 7.43 1.66 0.95
C ARG A 33 7.17 2.13 -0.47
N ASP A 34 7.13 1.23 -1.44
CA ASP A 34 6.80 1.57 -2.83
C ASP A 34 5.35 2.10 -2.91
N MET A 35 4.41 1.42 -2.27
CA MET A 35 3.02 1.86 -2.23
C MET A 35 2.87 3.24 -1.59
N LYS A 36 3.56 3.50 -0.47
CA LYS A 36 3.61 4.84 0.12
C LYS A 36 4.06 5.89 -0.88
N LEU A 37 5.21 5.69 -1.54
CA LEU A 37 5.76 6.66 -2.49
C LEU A 37 4.80 6.98 -3.63
N ARG A 38 4.07 5.99 -4.10
CA ARG A 38 3.15 6.14 -5.22
C ARG A 38 1.87 6.85 -4.80
N PHE A 39 1.28 6.46 -3.69
CA PHE A 39 -0.01 7.00 -3.24
C PHE A 39 0.11 8.38 -2.62
N MET A 40 1.21 8.70 -1.94
CA MET A 40 1.44 10.06 -1.43
C MET A 40 1.47 11.10 -2.54
N ARG A 41 1.94 10.75 -3.73
CA ARG A 41 1.97 11.63 -4.90
C ARG A 41 0.58 11.98 -5.43
N LEU A 42 -0.41 11.15 -5.12
CA LEU A 42 -1.82 11.38 -5.45
C LEU A 42 -2.61 12.05 -4.30
N GLY A 43 -1.90 12.50 -3.26
CA GLY A 43 -2.51 13.23 -2.15
C GLY A 43 -2.98 12.37 -0.99
N VAL A 44 -2.66 11.07 -0.95
CA VAL A 44 -2.98 10.21 0.19
C VAL A 44 -2.06 10.54 1.35
N VAL A 45 -2.62 10.80 2.52
CA VAL A 45 -1.86 10.92 3.77
C VAL A 45 -1.53 9.51 4.25
N CYS A 46 -0.29 9.09 4.05
CA CYS A 46 0.10 7.71 4.29
C CYS A 46 1.54 7.56 4.81
N GLU A 47 1.79 6.43 5.47
CA GLU A 47 3.10 6.04 5.95
C GLU A 47 3.32 4.53 5.78
N ALA A 48 4.56 4.12 5.62
CA ALA A 48 4.95 2.72 5.57
C ALA A 48 5.76 2.35 6.81
N LEU A 49 5.34 1.28 7.51
CA LEU A 49 6.01 0.73 8.69
C LEU A 49 6.54 -0.67 8.34
N THR A 50 7.77 -0.95 8.76
CA THR A 50 8.48 -2.17 8.33
C THR A 50 9.05 -2.99 9.49
N ASP A 51 8.71 -2.64 10.72
CA ASP A 51 9.12 -3.33 11.93
C ASP A 51 8.00 -3.38 12.98
N GLN A 52 8.14 -4.27 13.94
CA GLN A 52 7.11 -4.52 14.97
C GLN A 52 6.85 -3.31 15.86
N ASP A 53 7.88 -2.55 16.21
CA ASP A 53 7.73 -1.35 17.03
C ASP A 53 6.91 -0.29 16.28
N GLY A 54 7.20 -0.09 15.00
CA GLY A 54 6.42 0.79 14.13
C GLY A 54 4.97 0.36 14.01
N PHE A 55 4.69 -0.94 13.88
CA PHE A 55 3.33 -1.47 13.85
C PHE A 55 2.58 -1.18 15.15
N ALA A 56 3.20 -1.50 16.30
CA ALA A 56 2.59 -1.33 17.61
C ALA A 56 2.29 0.14 17.92
N TRP A 57 3.23 1.04 17.66
CA TRP A 57 3.04 2.47 17.88
C TRP A 57 1.96 3.06 16.98
N THR A 58 1.97 2.68 15.70
CA THR A 58 0.95 3.11 14.75
C THR A 58 -0.43 2.61 15.16
N THR A 59 -0.55 1.34 15.53
CA THR A 59 -1.82 0.74 15.93
C THR A 59 -2.45 1.46 17.12
N SER A 60 -1.63 1.97 18.05
CA SER A 60 -2.12 2.69 19.24
C SER A 60 -2.86 4.00 18.95
N ILE A 61 -2.67 4.58 17.77
CA ILE A 61 -3.29 5.86 17.36
C ILE A 61 -4.38 5.72 16.29
N LEU A 62 -4.73 4.49 15.91
CA LEU A 62 -5.73 4.24 14.89
C LEU A 62 -7.15 4.53 15.40
N ASP A 63 -8.01 4.88 14.45
CA ASP A 63 -9.44 5.06 14.64
C ASP A 63 -10.23 4.59 13.39
N LYS A 64 -11.54 4.80 13.41
CA LYS A 64 -12.45 4.40 12.32
C LYS A 64 -12.18 5.09 10.97
N ASN A 65 -11.42 6.17 10.95
CA ASN A 65 -11.08 6.92 9.74
C ASN A 65 -9.73 6.49 9.15
N CYS A 66 -9.09 5.49 9.75
CA CYS A 66 -7.83 4.94 9.31
C CYS A 66 -8.01 3.65 8.50
N LEU A 67 -7.07 3.40 7.62
CA LEU A 67 -6.91 2.16 6.88
C LEU A 67 -5.51 1.61 7.11
N VAL A 68 -5.39 0.32 7.36
CA VAL A 68 -4.11 -0.40 7.36
C VAL A 68 -4.13 -1.45 6.25
N ILE A 69 -3.14 -1.40 5.37
CA ILE A 69 -2.90 -2.41 4.34
C ILE A 69 -1.65 -3.19 4.72
N GLY A 70 -1.81 -4.48 4.99
CA GLY A 70 -0.71 -5.39 5.31
C GLY A 70 -0.33 -6.24 4.11
N PHE A 71 0.97 -6.54 4.01
CA PHE A 71 1.53 -7.39 2.97
C PHE A 71 2.16 -8.64 3.58
N SER A 72 1.62 -9.80 3.26
CA SER A 72 2.16 -11.10 3.64
C SER A 72 1.97 -12.12 2.53
N LEU A 73 3.00 -12.33 1.71
CA LEU A 73 2.92 -13.24 0.56
C LEU A 73 2.56 -14.66 0.99
N SER A 74 3.14 -15.14 2.11
CA SER A 74 2.84 -16.46 2.69
C SER A 74 1.50 -16.54 3.41
N GLY A 75 0.89 -15.41 3.74
CA GLY A 75 -0.29 -15.35 4.61
C GLY A 75 -0.03 -15.77 6.07
N GLN A 76 1.24 -15.96 6.44
CA GLN A 76 1.64 -16.51 7.75
C GLN A 76 2.62 -15.61 8.52
N THR A 77 2.86 -14.39 8.06
CA THR A 77 3.69 -13.42 8.77
C THR A 77 2.94 -12.94 10.01
N GLN A 78 3.20 -13.58 11.15
CA GLN A 78 2.41 -13.39 12.37
C GLN A 78 2.35 -11.93 12.81
N SER A 79 3.46 -11.21 12.73
CA SER A 79 3.52 -9.78 13.08
C SER A 79 2.58 -8.91 12.23
N ILE A 80 2.36 -9.26 10.97
CA ILE A 80 1.41 -8.56 10.09
C ILE A 80 -0.02 -8.93 10.44
N ILE A 81 -0.31 -10.22 10.61
CA ILE A 81 -1.66 -10.70 10.96
C ILE A 81 -2.11 -10.10 12.30
N ASP A 82 -1.27 -10.19 13.33
CA ASP A 82 -1.58 -9.65 14.65
C ASP A 82 -1.79 -8.12 14.59
N SER A 83 -0.95 -7.41 13.86
CA SER A 83 -1.08 -5.95 13.72
C SER A 83 -2.36 -5.55 12.99
N LEU A 84 -2.81 -6.33 12.00
CA LEU A 84 -4.10 -6.08 11.34
C LEU A 84 -5.29 -6.39 12.27
N ILE A 85 -5.19 -7.42 13.10
CA ILE A 85 -6.20 -7.73 14.12
C ILE A 85 -6.28 -6.57 15.13
N ASP A 86 -5.15 -6.09 15.62
CA ASP A 86 -5.08 -4.96 16.53
C ASP A 86 -5.66 -3.68 15.89
N ALA A 87 -5.32 -3.41 14.63
CA ALA A 87 -5.87 -2.30 13.86
C ALA A 87 -7.40 -2.39 13.75
N LYS A 88 -7.92 -3.56 13.45
CA LYS A 88 -9.36 -3.82 13.41
C LYS A 88 -10.02 -3.57 14.77
N ASN A 89 -9.41 -4.02 15.86
CA ASN A 89 -9.91 -3.80 17.22
C ASN A 89 -9.92 -2.31 17.59
N MET A 90 -9.06 -1.49 17.02
CA MET A 90 -9.07 -0.03 17.15
C MET A 90 -10.13 0.65 16.25
N GLY A 91 -10.86 -0.11 15.45
CA GLY A 91 -11.91 0.39 14.57
C GLY A 91 -11.45 0.73 13.15
N ALA A 92 -10.16 0.61 12.84
CA ALA A 92 -9.64 0.85 11.49
C ALA A 92 -10.13 -0.19 10.48
N LYS A 93 -10.27 0.22 9.22
CA LYS A 93 -10.42 -0.74 8.12
C LYS A 93 -9.09 -1.44 7.86
N THR A 94 -9.16 -2.69 7.45
CA THR A 94 -7.98 -3.55 7.26
C THR A 94 -8.04 -4.27 5.92
N ILE A 95 -6.93 -4.26 5.21
CA ILE A 95 -6.75 -4.99 3.95
C ILE A 95 -5.49 -5.83 4.06
N LEU A 96 -5.58 -7.10 3.70
CA LEU A 96 -4.42 -7.99 3.59
C LEU A 96 -4.18 -8.34 2.13
N VAL A 97 -2.97 -8.08 1.63
CA VAL A 97 -2.49 -8.53 0.32
C VAL A 97 -1.66 -9.79 0.53
N THR A 98 -2.10 -10.92 -0.04
CA THR A 98 -1.49 -12.23 0.22
C THR A 98 -1.54 -13.15 -0.99
N GLY A 99 -0.56 -14.04 -1.08
CA GLY A 99 -0.54 -15.14 -2.06
C GLY A 99 -1.32 -16.39 -1.61
N GLN A 100 -1.83 -16.41 -0.37
CA GLN A 100 -2.53 -17.56 0.21
C GLN A 100 -3.82 -17.15 0.93
N PRO A 101 -4.78 -16.58 0.20
CA PRO A 101 -6.01 -16.08 0.80
C PRO A 101 -6.83 -17.17 1.52
N GLU A 102 -6.70 -18.42 1.09
CA GLU A 102 -7.39 -19.57 1.68
C GLU A 102 -6.91 -19.92 3.10
N LYS A 103 -5.75 -19.41 3.50
CA LYS A 103 -5.21 -19.60 4.87
C LYS A 103 -5.69 -18.54 5.86
N ILE A 104 -6.34 -17.49 5.37
CA ILE A 104 -6.79 -16.38 6.19
C ILE A 104 -8.17 -16.70 6.76
N GLN A 105 -8.26 -16.73 8.08
CA GLN A 105 -9.50 -17.00 8.81
C GLN A 105 -10.08 -15.72 9.44
N GLU A 106 -9.27 -14.69 9.52
CA GLU A 106 -9.63 -13.41 10.10
C GLU A 106 -10.57 -12.63 9.18
N ASP A 107 -11.56 -11.98 9.76
CA ASP A 107 -12.53 -11.16 9.06
C ASP A 107 -11.97 -9.74 8.84
N PHE A 108 -11.02 -9.60 7.91
CA PHE A 108 -10.52 -8.30 7.45
C PHE A 108 -11.52 -7.66 6.48
N THR A 109 -11.43 -6.33 6.32
CA THR A 109 -12.33 -5.59 5.42
C THR A 109 -12.23 -6.13 3.99
N GLU A 110 -11.00 -6.38 3.51
CA GLU A 110 -10.75 -7.09 2.25
C GLU A 110 -9.50 -7.97 2.38
N VAL A 111 -9.50 -9.08 1.67
CA VAL A 111 -8.32 -9.91 1.41
C VAL A 111 -8.08 -9.90 -0.10
N VAL A 112 -6.92 -9.39 -0.51
CA VAL A 112 -6.56 -9.22 -1.92
C VAL A 112 -5.57 -10.32 -2.31
N PRO A 113 -5.97 -11.27 -3.17
CA PRO A 113 -5.09 -12.35 -3.59
C PRO A 113 -4.08 -11.86 -4.62
N VAL A 114 -2.84 -12.32 -4.51
CA VAL A 114 -1.80 -12.18 -5.53
C VAL A 114 -1.31 -13.55 -5.99
N ALA A 115 -0.77 -13.62 -7.21
CA ALA A 115 -0.24 -14.87 -7.72
C ALA A 115 0.96 -15.33 -6.89
N LEU A 116 0.91 -16.57 -6.42
CA LEU A 116 2.02 -17.24 -5.74
C LEU A 116 2.54 -18.37 -6.62
N GLN A 117 3.82 -18.32 -6.95
CA GLN A 117 4.49 -19.42 -7.62
C GLN A 117 4.87 -20.48 -6.58
N SER A 118 4.23 -21.64 -6.65
CA SER A 118 4.42 -22.74 -5.68
C SER A 118 5.66 -23.60 -5.94
N LYS A 119 6.31 -23.46 -7.11
CA LYS A 119 7.49 -24.24 -7.46
C LYS A 119 8.78 -23.59 -6.98
N PRO A 120 9.64 -24.29 -6.20
CA PRO A 120 10.88 -23.74 -5.66
C PRO A 120 11.81 -23.13 -6.71
N GLU A 121 11.82 -23.69 -7.91
CA GLU A 121 12.63 -23.22 -9.06
C GLU A 121 12.27 -21.79 -9.49
N PHE A 122 11.02 -21.38 -9.32
CA PHE A 122 10.59 -20.02 -9.65
C PHE A 122 10.89 -19.01 -8.53
N ILE A 123 10.90 -19.46 -7.27
CA ILE A 123 11.26 -18.60 -6.12
C ILE A 123 12.69 -18.08 -6.24
N LEU A 124 13.60 -18.86 -6.83
CA LEU A 124 14.98 -18.44 -7.10
C LEU A 124 15.12 -17.47 -8.27
N ARG A 125 14.12 -17.40 -9.17
CA ARG A 125 14.19 -16.62 -10.41
C ARG A 125 13.36 -15.36 -10.40
N ILE A 126 12.26 -15.35 -9.65
CA ILE A 126 11.31 -14.24 -9.61
C ILE A 126 11.29 -13.69 -8.20
N SER A 127 11.48 -12.38 -8.07
CA SER A 127 11.37 -11.71 -6.78
C SER A 127 9.99 -11.95 -6.14
N ALA A 128 9.98 -12.27 -4.85
CA ALA A 128 8.74 -12.37 -4.05
C ALA A 128 7.91 -11.07 -4.07
N GLN A 129 8.55 -9.94 -4.38
CA GLN A 129 7.88 -8.65 -4.49
C GLN A 129 7.05 -8.50 -5.76
N PHE A 130 7.45 -9.17 -6.85
CA PHE A 130 6.85 -8.93 -8.19
C PHE A 130 5.33 -9.06 -8.21
N PRO A 131 4.70 -10.13 -7.70
CA PRO A 131 3.25 -10.24 -7.72
C PRO A 131 2.55 -9.18 -6.87
N MET A 132 3.17 -8.75 -5.77
CA MET A 132 2.65 -7.67 -4.93
C MET A 132 2.77 -6.31 -5.61
N LEU A 133 3.88 -6.02 -6.28
CA LEU A 133 4.07 -4.79 -7.06
C LEU A 133 3.08 -4.69 -8.21
N LEU A 134 2.82 -5.80 -8.90
CA LEU A 134 1.80 -5.84 -9.94
C LEU A 134 0.41 -5.52 -9.37
N MET A 135 0.08 -6.07 -8.21
CA MET A 135 -1.19 -5.78 -7.55
C MET A 135 -1.30 -4.31 -7.14
N ILE A 136 -0.20 -3.69 -6.66
CA ILE A 136 -0.17 -2.25 -6.38
C ILE A 136 -0.44 -1.45 -7.65
N ASP A 137 0.13 -1.83 -8.78
CA ASP A 137 -0.13 -1.15 -10.06
C ASP A 137 -1.62 -1.18 -10.43
N LEU A 138 -2.27 -2.33 -10.22
CA LEU A 138 -3.70 -2.46 -10.46
C LEU A 138 -4.53 -1.60 -9.50
N ILE A 139 -4.26 -1.67 -8.21
CA ILE A 139 -4.94 -0.84 -7.20
C ILE A 139 -4.74 0.65 -7.51
N TYR A 140 -3.53 1.04 -7.87
CA TYR A 140 -3.20 2.42 -8.25
C TYR A 140 -4.02 2.89 -9.46
N ALA A 141 -4.14 2.05 -10.49
CA ALA A 141 -4.90 2.38 -11.69
C ALA A 141 -6.39 2.63 -11.35
N PHE A 142 -7.00 1.77 -10.56
CA PHE A 142 -8.40 1.95 -10.12
C PHE A 142 -8.55 3.17 -9.21
N PHE A 143 -7.63 3.38 -8.29
CA PHE A 143 -7.63 4.54 -7.40
C PHE A 143 -7.48 5.86 -8.15
N LEU A 144 -6.63 5.91 -9.18
CA LEU A 144 -6.43 7.11 -10.01
C LEU A 144 -7.71 7.57 -10.69
N GLU A 145 -8.58 6.65 -11.08
CA GLU A 145 -9.84 7.00 -11.76
C GLU A 145 -10.86 7.70 -10.85
N ILE A 146 -10.74 7.52 -9.53
CA ILE A 146 -11.60 8.23 -8.57
C ILE A 146 -11.11 9.67 -8.42
N ASN A 147 -11.92 10.65 -8.79
CA ASN A 147 -11.55 12.08 -8.78
C ASN A 147 -10.21 12.35 -9.50
N ARG A 148 -10.06 11.81 -10.69
CA ARG A 148 -8.82 11.81 -11.47
C ARG A 148 -8.21 13.20 -11.63
N GLU A 149 -9.00 14.20 -12.00
CA GLU A 149 -8.52 15.58 -12.16
C GLU A 149 -7.82 16.14 -10.91
N LYS A 150 -8.39 15.88 -9.73
CA LYS A 150 -7.80 16.29 -8.45
C LYS A 150 -6.44 15.62 -8.22
N LYS A 151 -6.36 14.33 -8.49
CA LYS A 151 -5.12 13.54 -8.32
C LYS A 151 -4.04 13.96 -9.30
N GLU A 152 -4.39 14.21 -10.54
CA GLU A 152 -3.48 14.73 -11.56
C GLU A 152 -2.96 16.13 -11.20
N ARG A 153 -3.81 17.01 -10.67
CA ARG A 153 -3.36 18.32 -10.17
C ARG A 153 -2.37 18.20 -9.02
N ILE A 154 -2.64 17.32 -8.06
CA ILE A 154 -1.73 17.09 -6.93
C ILE A 154 -0.40 16.54 -7.43
N PHE A 155 -0.43 15.55 -8.31
CA PHE A 155 0.77 14.95 -8.90
C PHE A 155 1.61 15.98 -9.65
N ASN A 156 0.97 16.85 -10.46
CA ASN A 156 1.64 17.87 -11.24
C ASN A 156 2.15 19.04 -10.37
N SER A 157 1.47 19.38 -9.28
CA SER A 157 1.89 20.43 -8.36
C SER A 157 3.27 20.20 -7.75
N TYR A 158 3.66 18.95 -7.57
CA TYR A 158 5.02 18.60 -7.14
C TYR A 158 6.08 19.16 -8.10
N TRP A 159 5.89 18.98 -9.40
CA TRP A 159 6.82 19.46 -10.42
C TRP A 159 6.86 20.99 -10.51
N GLU A 160 5.72 21.63 -10.34
CA GLU A 160 5.62 23.10 -10.32
C GLU A 160 6.34 23.67 -9.10
N ASN A 161 6.16 23.08 -7.92
CA ASN A 161 6.85 23.49 -6.70
C ASN A 161 8.37 23.28 -6.79
N GLN A 162 8.83 22.23 -7.46
CA GLN A 162 10.25 22.01 -7.70
C GLN A 162 10.86 23.10 -8.61
N LYS A 163 10.11 23.57 -9.59
CA LYS A 163 10.53 24.70 -10.45
C LYS A 163 10.61 26.00 -9.66
N LEU A 164 9.65 26.28 -8.78
CA LEU A 164 9.59 27.48 -7.96
C LEU A 164 10.69 27.53 -6.89
N ASN A 165 11.02 26.40 -6.27
CA ASN A 165 12.02 26.32 -5.20
C ASN A 165 13.48 26.31 -5.66
N GLY A 166 13.74 26.58 -6.95
CA GLY A 166 15.08 26.82 -7.44
C GLY A 166 15.97 25.60 -7.58
N TYR A 167 15.43 24.38 -7.47
CA TYR A 167 16.19 23.18 -7.80
C TYR A 167 16.73 23.24 -9.24
N TYR A 168 15.97 23.88 -10.14
CA TYR A 168 16.38 24.17 -11.51
C TYR A 168 17.21 25.46 -11.66
N ARG A 169 17.15 26.43 -10.72
CA ARG A 169 17.94 27.69 -10.82
C ARG A 169 19.46 27.46 -10.71
N ARG A 170 19.90 26.38 -10.02
CA ARG A 170 21.34 26.09 -9.89
C ARG A 170 21.97 25.53 -11.16
N ASN A 171 21.18 25.01 -12.08
CA ASN A 171 21.70 24.38 -13.31
C ASN A 171 21.60 25.26 -14.56
N THR A 172 20.95 26.43 -14.49
CA THR A 172 20.85 27.37 -15.62
C THR A 172 21.92 28.48 -15.64
N HIS A 173 22.76 28.57 -14.60
CA HIS A 173 23.86 29.54 -14.54
C HIS A 173 25.24 28.94 -14.84
N LYS A 174 25.29 27.74 -15.38
CA LYS A 174 26.50 27.14 -15.94
C LYS A 174 26.32 26.90 -17.44
N ARG A 175 26.20 27.99 -18.19
CA ARG A 175 26.53 28.03 -19.61
C ARG A 175 27.16 29.38 -19.91
#